data_63e02e47ba58b47e13f96236ef890378
#
_entry.id   63e02e47ba58b47e13f96236ef890378
#
_cell.length_a   1.000
_cell.length_b   1.000
_cell.length_c   1.000
_cell.angle_alpha   90.00
_cell.angle_beta   90.00
_cell.angle_gamma   90.00
#
_symmetry.space_group_name_H-M   'P 1'
#
loop_
_entity.id
_entity.type
_entity.pdbx_description
1 polymer ?
#
loop_
_entity_poly.entity_id
_entity_poly.type
_entity_poly.pdbx_seq_one_letter_code
_entity_poly.pdbx_strand_id
1 'polypeptide(L)'
;LVALVLAFINPVSSFMGYSAHEEYVAVMAACVAIDAFQCIPFAYLRYKHRPWKFVALKMLFIVLNITLNIVYFVVLPAMYSNPSTHGFAASLYDPNVGVGYVFRLNLFCTAIITFFFWKELTGFRWVFDKILFRKMLSYSWPILLLGITGILNQTADKILFPIVSPGAEGHVQLGIYGAAAKIAMIMAMITQAFRYAYEPFVFGS
;
A
#
# COMPACT_ATOMS: atom_id res chain seq x y z
N LEU A 1 -10.95 -12.25 -3.11
CA LEU A 1 -10.57 -11.12 -3.96
C LEU A 1 -9.28 -11.43 -4.71
N VAL A 2 -8.17 -11.80 -4.04
CA VAL A 2 -6.87 -12.13 -4.70
C VAL A 2 -7.00 -13.26 -5.71
N ALA A 3 -7.65 -14.38 -5.34
CA ALA A 3 -7.90 -15.48 -6.27
C ALA A 3 -8.69 -15.04 -7.50
N LEU A 4 -9.62 -14.10 -7.35
CA LEU A 4 -10.39 -13.53 -8.44
C LEU A 4 -9.52 -12.64 -9.33
N VAL A 5 -8.65 -11.80 -8.76
CA VAL A 5 -7.70 -10.99 -9.53
C VAL A 5 -6.72 -11.88 -10.30
N LEU A 6 -6.21 -12.94 -9.67
CA LEU A 6 -5.31 -13.88 -10.34
C LEU A 6 -5.99 -14.70 -11.45
N ALA A 7 -7.28 -15.04 -11.27
CA ALA A 7 -8.06 -15.72 -12.31
C ALA A 7 -8.35 -14.82 -13.52
N PHE A 8 -8.45 -13.51 -13.32
CA PHE A 8 -8.70 -12.51 -14.35
C PHE A 8 -7.52 -11.58 -14.58
N ILE A 9 -6.28 -12.10 -14.46
CA ILE A 9 -5.07 -11.28 -14.53
C ILE A 9 -4.93 -10.56 -15.88
N ASN A 10 -5.22 -11.24 -17.00
CA ASN A 10 -5.09 -10.68 -18.34
C ASN A 10 -6.03 -9.49 -18.59
N PRO A 11 -7.35 -9.58 -18.34
CA PRO A 11 -8.23 -8.43 -18.52
C PRO A 11 -7.94 -7.31 -17.51
N VAL A 12 -7.50 -7.63 -16.30
CA VAL A 12 -7.14 -6.62 -15.30
C VAL A 12 -5.85 -5.91 -15.69
N SER A 13 -4.81 -6.62 -16.12
CA SER A 13 -3.54 -6.02 -16.56
C SER A 13 -3.70 -5.14 -17.80
N SER A 14 -4.53 -5.56 -18.77
CA SER A 14 -4.83 -4.76 -19.95
C SER A 14 -5.61 -3.49 -19.61
N PHE A 15 -6.59 -3.58 -18.72
CA PHE A 15 -7.34 -2.41 -18.24
C PHE A 15 -6.46 -1.42 -17.49
N MET A 16 -5.47 -1.91 -16.73
CA MET A 16 -4.51 -1.07 -16.00
C MET A 16 -3.35 -0.55 -16.88
N GLY A 17 -3.26 -0.94 -18.15
CA GLY A 17 -2.17 -0.56 -19.04
C GLY A 17 -0.85 -1.32 -18.81
N TYR A 18 -0.88 -2.42 -18.04
CA TYR A 18 0.28 -3.28 -17.74
C TYR A 18 0.23 -4.62 -18.48
N SER A 19 -0.30 -4.65 -19.68
CA SER A 19 -0.42 -5.86 -20.50
C SER A 19 0.92 -6.57 -20.81
N ALA A 20 2.04 -5.81 -20.79
CA ALA A 20 3.38 -6.37 -20.97
C ALA A 20 4.02 -6.91 -19.67
N HIS A 21 3.43 -6.65 -18.51
CA HIS A 21 4.00 -6.95 -17.18
C HIS A 21 2.92 -7.44 -16.20
N GLU A 22 2.31 -8.56 -16.53
CA GLU A 22 1.27 -9.18 -15.69
C GLU A 22 1.76 -9.53 -14.27
N GLU A 23 3.06 -9.82 -14.14
CA GLU A 23 3.69 -10.07 -12.84
C GLU A 23 3.54 -8.91 -11.85
N TYR A 24 3.49 -7.67 -12.31
CA TYR A 24 3.32 -6.52 -11.42
C TYR A 24 1.92 -6.52 -10.79
N VAL A 25 0.91 -6.88 -11.57
CA VAL A 25 -0.47 -7.00 -11.08
C VAL A 25 -0.59 -8.14 -10.06
N ALA A 26 0.08 -9.27 -10.30
CA ALA A 26 0.12 -10.39 -9.36
C ALA A 26 0.79 -10.00 -8.04
N VAL A 27 1.93 -9.31 -8.10
CA VAL A 27 2.65 -8.83 -6.90
C VAL A 27 1.81 -7.80 -6.13
N MET A 28 1.15 -6.87 -6.83
CA MET A 28 0.22 -5.91 -6.20
C MET A 28 -0.94 -6.62 -5.50
N ALA A 29 -1.54 -7.62 -6.16
CA ALA A 29 -2.61 -8.41 -5.56
C ALA A 29 -2.14 -9.15 -4.29
N ALA A 30 -0.92 -9.70 -4.30
CA ALA A 30 -0.31 -10.32 -3.14
C ALA A 30 -0.06 -9.31 -2.01
N CYS A 31 0.44 -8.10 -2.33
CA CYS A 31 0.60 -7.02 -1.35
C CYS A 31 -0.73 -6.68 -0.68
N VAL A 32 -1.78 -6.44 -1.47
CA VAL A 32 -3.12 -6.12 -0.96
C VAL A 32 -3.67 -7.25 -0.07
N ALA A 33 -3.41 -8.51 -0.44
CA ALA A 33 -3.84 -9.66 0.37
C ALA A 33 -3.19 -9.65 1.75
N ILE A 34 -1.87 -9.46 1.79
CA ILE A 34 -1.10 -9.47 3.03
C ILE A 34 -1.46 -8.24 3.87
N ASP A 35 -1.63 -7.07 3.26
CA ASP A 35 -2.07 -5.86 3.96
C ASP A 35 -3.46 -6.02 4.58
N ALA A 36 -4.40 -6.61 3.85
CA ALA A 36 -5.72 -6.93 4.38
C ALA A 36 -5.64 -7.91 5.56
N PHE A 37 -4.77 -8.92 5.49
CA PHE A 37 -4.52 -9.83 6.58
C PHE A 37 -3.91 -9.11 7.80
N GLN A 38 -2.96 -8.22 7.59
CA GLN A 38 -2.31 -7.44 8.65
C GLN A 38 -3.27 -6.51 9.42
N CYS A 39 -4.40 -6.11 8.82
CA CYS A 39 -5.39 -5.28 9.51
C CYS A 39 -5.86 -5.91 10.81
N ILE A 40 -6.01 -7.25 10.85
CA ILE A 40 -6.48 -7.98 12.04
C ILE A 40 -5.47 -7.91 13.19
N PRO A 41 -4.19 -8.33 13.03
CA PRO A 41 -3.20 -8.24 14.11
C PRO A 41 -2.90 -6.79 14.53
N PHE A 42 -2.94 -5.81 13.62
CA PHE A 42 -2.81 -4.41 13.99
C PHE A 42 -4.01 -3.91 14.81
N ALA A 43 -5.24 -4.32 14.50
CA ALA A 43 -6.42 -4.01 15.30
C ALA A 43 -6.33 -4.68 16.69
N TYR A 44 -5.83 -5.91 16.76
CA TYR A 44 -5.61 -6.62 18.02
C TYR A 44 -4.57 -5.91 18.92
N LEU A 45 -3.48 -5.39 18.36
CA LEU A 45 -2.50 -4.61 19.13
C LEU A 45 -3.11 -3.34 19.73
N ARG A 46 -3.99 -2.67 19.01
CA ARG A 46 -4.73 -1.50 19.51
C ARG A 46 -5.69 -1.89 20.64
N TYR A 47 -6.42 -2.98 20.47
CA TYR A 47 -7.32 -3.51 21.49
C TYR A 47 -6.59 -3.91 22.78
N LYS A 48 -5.39 -4.49 22.67
CA LYS A 48 -4.52 -4.87 23.81
C LYS A 48 -3.81 -3.69 24.46
N HIS A 49 -4.10 -2.44 24.07
CA HIS A 49 -3.44 -1.24 24.56
C HIS A 49 -1.90 -1.32 24.49
N ARG A 50 -1.35 -1.86 23.40
CA ARG A 50 0.09 -1.93 23.12
C ARG A 50 0.50 -0.95 22.00
N PRO A 51 0.36 0.37 22.22
CA PRO A 51 0.61 1.38 21.18
C PRO A 51 2.06 1.39 20.72
N TRP A 52 3.01 1.15 21.62
CA TRP A 52 4.44 1.16 21.29
C TRP A 52 4.82 0.07 20.27
N LYS A 53 4.26 -1.15 20.41
CA LYS A 53 4.50 -2.22 19.43
C LYS A 53 3.86 -1.89 18.09
N PHE A 54 2.66 -1.32 18.09
CA PHE A 54 1.97 -0.87 16.89
C PHE A 54 2.81 0.18 16.14
N VAL A 55 3.25 1.22 16.85
CA VAL A 55 4.06 2.30 16.27
C VAL A 55 5.41 1.77 15.79
N ALA A 56 6.10 0.94 16.58
CA ALA A 56 7.39 0.37 16.21
C ALA A 56 7.32 -0.45 14.91
N LEU A 57 6.30 -1.28 14.73
CA LEU A 57 6.13 -2.07 13.50
C LEU A 57 5.79 -1.20 12.30
N LYS A 58 4.97 -0.15 12.48
CA LYS A 58 4.66 0.81 11.40
C LYS A 58 5.90 1.62 11.02
N MET A 59 6.68 2.08 11.99
CA MET A 59 7.93 2.80 11.72
C MET A 59 8.96 1.88 11.06
N LEU A 60 9.09 0.63 11.52
CA LEU A 60 9.97 -0.36 10.90
C LEU A 60 9.61 -0.57 9.43
N PHE A 61 8.31 -0.71 9.11
CA PHE A 61 7.85 -0.83 7.73
C PHE A 61 8.28 0.37 6.88
N ILE A 62 8.02 1.59 7.38
CA ILE A 62 8.34 2.83 6.66
C ILE A 62 9.85 2.96 6.43
N VAL A 63 10.65 2.79 7.48
CA VAL A 63 12.11 2.90 7.41
C VAL A 63 12.68 1.83 6.48
N LEU A 64 12.24 0.58 6.61
CA LEU A 64 12.70 -0.52 5.75
C LEU A 64 12.34 -0.27 4.28
N ASN A 65 11.10 0.15 4.01
CA ASN A 65 10.63 0.45 2.66
C ASN A 65 11.43 1.60 2.03
N ILE A 66 11.60 2.71 2.75
CA ILE A 66 12.38 3.86 2.25
C ILE A 66 13.84 3.45 2.02
N THR A 67 14.46 2.78 2.98
CA THR A 67 15.88 2.37 2.88
C THR A 67 16.11 1.45 1.69
N LEU A 68 15.27 0.42 1.52
CA LEU A 68 15.38 -0.50 0.39
C LEU A 68 15.14 0.21 -0.95
N ASN A 69 14.17 1.11 -1.03
CA ASN A 69 13.96 1.88 -2.26
C ASN A 69 15.17 2.77 -2.57
N ILE A 70 15.76 3.45 -1.59
CA ILE A 70 16.98 4.24 -1.81
C ILE A 70 18.13 3.33 -2.28
N VAL A 71 18.31 2.18 -1.66
CA VAL A 71 19.37 1.23 -2.05
C VAL A 71 19.18 0.78 -3.50
N TYR A 72 17.97 0.37 -3.90
CA TYR A 72 17.71 -0.16 -5.23
C TYR A 72 17.66 0.91 -6.33
N PHE A 73 17.26 2.14 -6.03
CA PHE A 73 17.12 3.20 -7.04
C PHE A 73 18.27 4.21 -7.08
N VAL A 74 19.09 4.28 -6.01
CA VAL A 74 20.20 5.23 -5.94
C VAL A 74 21.52 4.50 -5.80
N VAL A 75 21.66 3.60 -4.80
CA VAL A 75 22.95 2.98 -4.49
C VAL A 75 23.33 1.91 -5.53
N LEU A 76 22.45 0.97 -5.82
CA LEU A 76 22.74 -0.12 -6.77
C LEU A 76 22.99 0.38 -8.20
N PRO A 77 22.27 1.32 -8.81
CA PRO A 77 22.62 1.87 -10.10
C PRO A 77 23.97 2.61 -10.10
N ALA A 78 24.31 3.33 -9.01
CA ALA A 78 25.60 3.96 -8.86
C ALA A 78 26.74 2.94 -8.74
N MET A 79 26.52 1.82 -8.07
CA MET A 79 27.47 0.70 -7.98
C MET A 79 27.58 -0.08 -9.31
N TYR A 80 26.51 -0.19 -10.05
CA TYR A 80 26.46 -0.87 -11.34
C TYR A 80 27.28 -0.11 -12.41
N SER A 81 27.32 1.22 -12.35
CA SER A 81 28.14 2.05 -13.24
C SER A 81 29.63 2.04 -12.90
N ASN A 82 30.03 1.58 -11.72
CA ASN A 82 31.44 1.51 -11.29
C ASN A 82 32.09 0.17 -11.65
N PRO A 83 33.20 0.12 -12.38
CA PRO A 83 33.85 -1.13 -12.80
C PRO A 83 34.27 -2.05 -11.67
N SER A 84 34.64 -1.51 -10.50
CA SER A 84 35.11 -2.27 -9.34
C SER A 84 33.98 -2.97 -8.58
N THR A 85 32.75 -2.48 -8.67
CA THR A 85 31.60 -3.01 -7.92
C THR A 85 30.53 -3.62 -8.81
N HIS A 86 30.73 -3.55 -10.14
CA HIS A 86 29.77 -4.03 -11.14
C HIS A 86 29.35 -5.49 -10.92
N GLY A 87 30.29 -6.39 -10.60
CA GLY A 87 29.99 -7.81 -10.44
C GLY A 87 29.03 -8.12 -9.28
N PHE A 88 29.15 -7.40 -8.17
CA PHE A 88 28.22 -7.52 -7.04
C PHE A 88 26.87 -6.86 -7.35
N ALA A 89 26.88 -5.68 -7.95
CA ALA A 89 25.67 -4.97 -8.31
C ALA A 89 24.85 -5.71 -9.36
N ALA A 90 25.48 -6.32 -10.37
CA ALA A 90 24.85 -7.10 -11.42
C ALA A 90 24.14 -8.38 -10.92
N SER A 91 24.53 -8.92 -9.77
CA SER A 91 23.83 -10.08 -9.17
C SER A 91 22.52 -9.70 -8.48
N LEU A 92 22.35 -8.45 -8.10
CA LEU A 92 21.19 -7.95 -7.30
C LEU A 92 20.29 -6.98 -8.08
N TYR A 93 20.82 -6.38 -9.13
CA TYR A 93 20.16 -5.31 -9.88
C TYR A 93 20.14 -5.61 -11.38
N ASP A 94 18.94 -5.67 -11.94
CA ASP A 94 18.69 -5.76 -13.39
C ASP A 94 18.05 -4.45 -13.88
N PRO A 95 18.70 -3.68 -14.74
CA PRO A 95 18.17 -2.43 -15.27
C PRO A 95 16.80 -2.57 -15.98
N ASN A 96 16.49 -3.76 -16.52
CA ASN A 96 15.27 -4.01 -17.25
C ASN A 96 14.02 -4.10 -16.35
N VAL A 97 14.18 -4.41 -15.08
CA VAL A 97 13.06 -4.54 -14.13
C VAL A 97 12.48 -3.18 -13.74
N GLY A 98 13.29 -2.14 -13.71
CA GLY A 98 12.84 -0.75 -13.49
C GLY A 98 11.90 -0.59 -12.30
N VAL A 99 10.68 -0.09 -12.59
CA VAL A 99 9.63 0.17 -11.57
C VAL A 99 9.15 -1.11 -10.85
N GLY A 100 9.37 -2.29 -11.45
CA GLY A 100 9.00 -3.57 -10.83
C GLY A 100 9.65 -3.81 -9.47
N TYR A 101 10.82 -3.22 -9.23
CA TYR A 101 11.46 -3.30 -7.91
C TYR A 101 10.61 -2.67 -6.79
N VAL A 102 9.90 -1.57 -7.05
CA VAL A 102 9.03 -0.94 -6.04
C VAL A 102 8.01 -1.92 -5.51
N PHE A 103 7.36 -2.66 -6.39
CA PHE A 103 6.34 -3.65 -6.02
C PHE A 103 6.93 -4.84 -5.27
N ARG A 104 8.06 -5.37 -5.75
CA ARG A 104 8.76 -6.49 -5.11
C ARG A 104 9.28 -6.12 -3.73
N LEU A 105 9.87 -4.93 -3.57
CA LEU A 105 10.37 -4.44 -2.29
C LEU A 105 9.23 -4.18 -1.30
N ASN A 106 8.11 -3.63 -1.77
CA ASN A 106 6.93 -3.44 -0.93
C ASN A 106 6.41 -4.80 -0.43
N LEU A 107 6.28 -5.79 -1.31
CA LEU A 107 5.88 -7.15 -0.94
C LEU A 107 6.84 -7.75 0.11
N PHE A 108 8.14 -7.58 -0.08
CA PHE A 108 9.15 -8.06 0.86
C PHE A 108 9.03 -7.40 2.23
N CYS A 109 8.88 -6.06 2.28
CA CYS A 109 8.67 -5.32 3.52
C CYS A 109 7.40 -5.77 4.24
N THR A 110 6.30 -5.93 3.51
CA THR A 110 5.02 -6.38 4.04
C THR A 110 5.14 -7.81 4.60
N ALA A 111 5.84 -8.70 3.90
CA ALA A 111 6.09 -10.07 4.37
C ALA A 111 6.91 -10.10 5.66
N ILE A 112 7.97 -9.29 5.76
CA ILE A 112 8.78 -9.16 6.99
C ILE A 112 7.91 -8.73 8.17
N ILE A 113 7.10 -7.68 7.99
CA ILE A 113 6.21 -7.22 9.06
C ILE A 113 5.20 -8.30 9.48
N THR A 114 4.68 -9.06 8.51
CA THR A 114 3.79 -10.18 8.81
C THR A 114 4.48 -11.24 9.67
N PHE A 115 5.76 -11.51 9.41
CA PHE A 115 6.53 -12.45 10.22
C PHE A 115 6.66 -12.01 11.69
N PHE A 116 6.75 -10.70 11.96
CA PHE A 116 6.78 -10.19 13.33
C PHE A 116 5.46 -10.38 14.10
N PHE A 117 4.36 -10.66 13.40
CA PHE A 117 3.10 -11.02 14.02
C PHE A 117 2.95 -12.51 14.33
N TRP A 118 3.95 -13.33 14.06
CA TRP A 118 3.89 -14.78 14.28
C TRP A 118 3.48 -15.14 15.72
N LYS A 119 3.99 -14.41 16.71
CA LYS A 119 3.65 -14.62 18.14
C LYS A 119 2.18 -14.31 18.45
N GLU A 120 1.59 -13.38 17.78
CA GLU A 120 0.18 -13.02 17.96
C GLU A 120 -0.75 -14.01 17.24
N LEU A 121 -0.26 -14.66 16.21
CA LEU A 121 -1.02 -15.64 15.42
C LEU A 121 -1.00 -17.04 16.06
N THR A 122 0.05 -17.40 16.78
CA THR A 122 0.19 -18.74 17.40
C THR A 122 -0.77 -19.00 18.58
N GLY A 123 -1.42 -17.99 19.13
CA GLY A 123 -2.43 -18.12 20.21
C GLY A 123 -3.88 -18.11 19.72
N PHE A 124 -4.10 -18.14 18.42
CA PHE A 124 -5.44 -17.98 17.84
C PHE A 124 -6.24 -19.29 17.88
N ARG A 125 -7.43 -19.26 18.50
CA ARG A 125 -8.40 -20.35 18.43
C ARG A 125 -9.38 -20.08 17.30
N TRP A 126 -9.45 -20.97 16.33
CA TRP A 126 -10.40 -20.90 15.23
C TRP A 126 -11.81 -21.24 15.77
N VAL A 127 -12.55 -20.21 16.14
CA VAL A 127 -13.97 -20.33 16.50
C VAL A 127 -14.76 -19.46 15.55
N PHE A 128 -15.62 -20.06 14.74
CA PHE A 128 -16.49 -19.31 13.84
C PHE A 128 -17.87 -19.16 14.46
N ASP A 129 -18.21 -17.96 14.93
CA ASP A 129 -19.54 -17.60 15.39
C ASP A 129 -20.30 -16.87 14.27
N LYS A 130 -21.32 -17.55 13.74
CA LYS A 130 -22.14 -17.03 12.63
C LYS A 130 -22.93 -15.76 13.04
N ILE A 131 -23.35 -15.66 14.31
CA ILE A 131 -24.11 -14.53 14.82
C ILE A 131 -23.21 -13.29 14.91
N LEU A 132 -22.02 -13.48 15.48
CA LEU A 132 -21.01 -12.44 15.58
C LEU A 132 -20.57 -11.97 14.19
N PHE A 133 -20.29 -12.90 13.27
CA PHE A 133 -19.90 -12.61 11.90
C PHE A 133 -20.95 -11.75 11.19
N ARG A 134 -22.23 -12.08 11.31
CA ARG A 134 -23.33 -11.31 10.71
C ARG A 134 -23.41 -9.89 11.26
N LYS A 135 -23.23 -9.73 12.58
CA LYS A 135 -23.19 -8.40 13.22
C LYS A 135 -22.00 -7.57 12.71
N MET A 136 -20.82 -8.17 12.64
CA MET A 136 -19.62 -7.51 12.12
C MET A 136 -19.81 -7.09 10.66
N LEU A 137 -20.37 -7.95 9.81
CA LEU A 137 -20.61 -7.66 8.40
C LEU A 137 -21.62 -6.52 8.22
N SER A 138 -22.71 -6.54 8.99
CA SER A 138 -23.72 -5.47 8.98
C SER A 138 -23.16 -4.12 9.39
N TYR A 139 -22.24 -4.11 10.38
CA TYR A 139 -21.55 -2.90 10.81
C TYR A 139 -20.51 -2.41 9.80
N SER A 140 -19.76 -3.35 9.20
CA SER A 140 -18.66 -3.03 8.29
C SER A 140 -19.14 -2.53 6.91
N TRP A 141 -20.33 -2.98 6.47
CA TRP A 141 -20.85 -2.64 5.14
C TRP A 141 -21.02 -1.13 4.89
N PRO A 142 -21.67 -0.34 5.79
CA PRO A 142 -21.75 1.10 5.60
C PRO A 142 -20.39 1.80 5.61
N ILE A 143 -19.47 1.33 6.48
CA ILE A 143 -18.10 1.87 6.58
C ILE A 143 -17.33 1.61 5.30
N LEU A 144 -17.50 0.43 4.69
CA LEU A 144 -16.89 0.09 3.41
C LEU A 144 -17.37 1.03 2.30
N LEU A 145 -18.66 1.32 2.23
CA LEU A 145 -19.22 2.28 1.25
C LEU A 145 -18.64 3.68 1.45
N LEU A 146 -18.55 4.15 2.69
CA LEU A 146 -17.92 5.43 3.02
C LEU A 146 -16.44 5.46 2.62
N GLY A 147 -15.72 4.37 2.87
CA GLY A 147 -14.31 4.23 2.47
C GLY A 147 -14.13 4.27 0.96
N ILE A 148 -14.95 3.55 0.20
CA ILE A 148 -14.93 3.56 -1.27
C ILE A 148 -15.21 4.97 -1.80
N THR A 149 -16.25 5.64 -1.28
CA THR A 149 -16.60 6.99 -1.69
C THR A 149 -15.45 7.98 -1.39
N GLY A 150 -14.80 7.84 -0.24
CA GLY A 150 -13.64 8.65 0.13
C GLY A 150 -12.46 8.46 -0.82
N ILE A 151 -12.14 7.21 -1.17
CA ILE A 151 -11.07 6.90 -2.12
C ILE A 151 -11.42 7.40 -3.53
N LEU A 152 -12.65 7.20 -3.98
CA LEU A 152 -13.11 7.71 -5.27
C LEU A 152 -13.00 9.23 -5.34
N ASN A 153 -13.40 9.94 -4.28
CA ASN A 153 -13.28 11.40 -4.23
C ASN A 153 -11.82 11.89 -4.29
N GLN A 154 -10.87 11.15 -3.69
CA GLN A 154 -9.44 11.49 -3.75
C GLN A 154 -8.76 11.12 -5.07
N THR A 155 -9.33 10.21 -5.85
CA THR A 155 -8.66 9.64 -7.02
C THR A 155 -9.40 9.94 -8.31
N ALA A 156 -10.66 10.40 -8.23
CA ALA A 156 -11.52 10.66 -9.38
C ALA A 156 -10.88 11.61 -10.39
N ASP A 157 -10.23 12.67 -9.91
CA ASP A 157 -9.49 13.63 -10.72
C ASP A 157 -8.39 12.95 -11.55
N LYS A 158 -7.62 12.04 -10.94
CA LYS A 158 -6.54 11.32 -11.60
C LYS A 158 -7.03 10.26 -12.59
N ILE A 159 -8.20 9.68 -12.33
CA ILE A 159 -8.84 8.71 -13.22
C ILE A 159 -9.50 9.41 -14.41
N LEU A 160 -10.15 10.54 -14.17
CA LEU A 160 -10.87 11.29 -15.18
C LEU A 160 -9.94 12.09 -16.10
N PHE A 161 -8.79 12.55 -15.59
CA PHE A 161 -7.87 13.43 -16.33
C PHE A 161 -7.39 12.82 -17.65
N PRO A 162 -6.94 11.55 -17.73
CA PRO A 162 -6.55 10.91 -18.98
C PRO A 162 -7.71 10.73 -19.97
N ILE A 163 -8.94 10.65 -19.47
CA ILE A 163 -10.15 10.51 -20.30
C ILE A 163 -10.52 11.84 -20.94
N VAL A 164 -10.38 12.94 -20.18
CA VAL A 164 -10.71 14.29 -20.65
C VAL A 164 -9.62 14.86 -21.55
N SER A 165 -8.37 14.53 -21.29
CA SER A 165 -7.20 15.03 -22.04
C SER A 165 -6.34 13.85 -22.52
N PRO A 166 -6.79 13.11 -23.55
CA PRO A 166 -6.05 11.97 -24.08
C PRO A 166 -4.79 12.44 -24.85
N GLY A 167 -3.70 11.67 -24.69
CA GLY A 167 -2.44 11.89 -25.41
C GLY A 167 -1.24 12.21 -24.52
N ALA A 168 -0.08 12.37 -25.15
CA ALA A 168 1.19 12.58 -24.43
C ALA A 168 1.19 13.86 -23.58
N GLU A 169 0.58 14.93 -24.06
CA GLU A 169 0.43 16.18 -23.31
C GLU A 169 -0.43 16.01 -22.06
N GLY A 170 -1.51 15.22 -22.14
CA GLY A 170 -2.35 14.89 -20.99
C GLY A 170 -1.58 14.16 -19.89
N HIS A 171 -0.70 13.24 -20.24
CA HIS A 171 0.15 12.54 -19.26
C HIS A 171 1.16 13.48 -18.57
N VAL A 172 1.74 14.42 -19.31
CA VAL A 172 2.64 15.43 -18.73
C VAL A 172 1.88 16.36 -17.77
N GLN A 173 0.71 16.84 -18.19
CA GLN A 173 -0.14 17.70 -17.36
C GLN A 173 -0.65 16.96 -16.11
N LEU A 174 -1.01 15.67 -16.22
CA LEU A 174 -1.36 14.83 -15.08
C LEU A 174 -0.18 14.71 -14.09
N GLY A 175 1.05 14.60 -14.60
CA GLY A 175 2.26 14.61 -13.77
C GLY A 175 2.44 15.90 -12.98
N ILE A 176 2.25 17.05 -13.63
CA ILE A 176 2.33 18.39 -13.02
C ILE A 176 1.21 18.55 -11.97
N TYR A 177 -0.02 18.17 -12.33
CA TYR A 177 -1.14 18.17 -11.42
C TYR A 177 -0.88 17.28 -10.19
N GLY A 178 -0.37 16.08 -10.40
CA GLY A 178 0.00 15.16 -9.32
C GLY A 178 1.07 15.72 -8.38
N ALA A 179 2.03 16.47 -8.90
CA ALA A 179 3.04 17.14 -8.09
C ALA A 179 2.42 18.29 -7.26
N ALA A 180 1.56 19.11 -7.86
CA ALA A 180 0.82 20.15 -7.15
C ALA A 180 -0.12 19.58 -6.08
N ALA A 181 -0.81 18.49 -6.38
CA ALA A 181 -1.68 17.79 -5.44
C ALA A 181 -0.92 17.26 -4.21
N LYS A 182 0.36 16.85 -4.37
CA LYS A 182 1.20 16.45 -3.22
C LYS A 182 1.47 17.61 -2.26
N ILE A 183 1.61 18.83 -2.76
CA ILE A 183 1.75 20.03 -1.91
C ILE A 183 0.43 20.29 -1.17
N ALA A 184 -0.70 20.16 -1.83
CA ALA A 184 -2.01 20.30 -1.21
C ALA A 184 -2.30 19.23 -0.14
N MET A 185 -1.69 18.03 -0.24
CA MET A 185 -1.80 16.99 0.79
C MET A 185 -1.25 17.44 2.15
N ILE A 186 -0.30 18.37 2.21
CA ILE A 186 0.21 18.90 3.48
C ILE A 186 -0.92 19.57 4.26
N MET A 187 -1.75 20.37 3.58
CA MET A 187 -2.93 20.96 4.20
C MET A 187 -3.94 19.93 4.68
N ALA A 188 -4.14 18.86 3.90
CA ALA A 188 -5.01 17.76 4.30
C ALA A 188 -4.47 17.04 5.55
N MET A 189 -3.15 16.85 5.67
CA MET A 189 -2.52 16.27 6.86
C MET A 189 -2.70 17.13 8.10
N ILE A 190 -2.57 18.46 7.98
CA ILE A 190 -2.79 19.40 9.09
C ILE A 190 -4.25 19.33 9.54
N THR A 191 -5.20 19.37 8.59
CA THR A 191 -6.63 19.27 8.89
C THR A 191 -6.96 17.93 9.55
N GLN A 192 -6.34 16.84 9.12
CA GLN A 192 -6.54 15.52 9.69
C GLN A 192 -5.96 15.40 11.10
N ALA A 193 -4.79 15.98 11.34
CA ALA A 193 -4.19 16.04 12.68
C ALA A 193 -5.07 16.83 13.65
N PHE A 194 -5.61 17.98 13.20
CA PHE A 194 -6.58 18.76 13.97
C PHE A 194 -7.86 17.97 14.28
N ARG A 195 -8.39 17.26 13.29
CA ARG A 195 -9.56 16.41 13.45
C ARG A 195 -9.35 15.32 14.50
N TYR A 196 -8.21 14.62 14.48
CA TYR A 196 -7.88 13.61 15.49
C TYR A 196 -7.72 14.19 16.90
N ALA A 197 -7.23 15.42 17.01
CA ALA A 197 -7.13 16.10 18.31
C ALA A 197 -8.50 16.56 18.84
N TYR A 198 -9.40 16.96 17.95
CA TYR A 198 -10.72 17.49 18.28
C TYR A 198 -11.79 16.40 18.55
N GLU A 199 -11.67 15.27 17.88
CA GLU A 199 -12.63 14.16 17.93
C GLU A 199 -12.95 13.66 19.36
N PRO A 200 -11.95 13.47 20.27
CA PRO A 200 -12.22 13.07 21.66
C PRO A 200 -13.02 14.09 22.46
N PHE A 201 -12.89 15.39 22.13
CA PHE A 201 -13.61 16.45 22.83
C PHE A 201 -15.10 16.51 22.43
N VAL A 202 -15.41 16.15 21.20
CA VAL A 202 -16.78 16.18 20.67
C VAL A 202 -17.57 14.95 21.08
N PHE A 203 -16.92 13.79 21.11
CA PHE A 203 -17.56 12.50 21.39
C PHE A 203 -17.31 11.99 22.81
N GLY A 204 -16.52 12.71 23.63
CA GLY A 204 -16.18 12.33 25.01
C GLY A 204 -17.09 12.94 26.08
N SER A 205 -18.21 13.63 25.71
CA SER A 205 -19.22 14.19 26.61
C SER A 205 -20.44 13.30 26.71
#